data_e9b87bffdea3fa069e38a657c919689b
#
_entry.id   e9b87bffdea3fa069e38a657c919689b
#
_cell.length_a   1.000
_cell.length_b   1.000
_cell.length_c   1.000
_cell.angle_alpha   90.00
_cell.angle_beta   90.00
_cell.angle_gamma   90.00
#
_symmetry.space_group_name_H-M   'P 1'
#
loop_
_entity.id
_entity.type
_entity.pdbx_description
1 polymer ?
#
loop_
_entity_poly.entity_id
_entity_poly.type
_entity_poly.pdbx_seq_one_letter_code
_entity_poly.pdbx_strand_id
1 'polypeptide(L)'
;AYVYTKDNFVKAYGAVKIIQGDTVSMKSNYSEYNGNTQFAFASGKVSFKDQKTSLKTDTLYFDRIKQQAYYNSGGTVKDSSSTLTSIVGRYFAKSKKYQFSSNVEIKNPKYTINSERLDFFSETGIAYLYGKSTILGKTSTVYCERGYYNTRKDIGYFVKNSRVDYENRIMYGDSIYFNRNKNFAS
;
A
#
# COMPACT_ATOMS: atom_id res chain seq x y z
N ALA A 1 -18.22 -24.39 -7.12
CA ALA A 1 -17.32 -24.62 -5.99
C ALA A 1 -17.32 -26.09 -5.61
N TYR A 2 -16.21 -26.59 -5.14
CA TYR A 2 -16.04 -27.96 -4.61
C TYR A 2 -15.68 -27.84 -3.14
N VAL A 3 -16.36 -28.63 -2.29
CA VAL A 3 -16.14 -28.64 -0.84
C VAL A 3 -15.65 -30.04 -0.46
N TYR A 4 -14.45 -30.10 0.10
CA TYR A 4 -13.80 -31.34 0.58
C TYR A 4 -13.91 -31.37 2.11
N THR A 5 -15.01 -31.91 2.62
CA THR A 5 -15.35 -31.85 4.04
C THR A 5 -14.34 -32.60 4.92
N LYS A 6 -13.77 -33.73 4.46
CA LYS A 6 -12.75 -34.49 5.18
C LYS A 6 -11.43 -33.73 5.33
N ASP A 7 -11.10 -32.93 4.32
CA ASP A 7 -9.83 -32.16 4.29
C ASP A 7 -10.01 -30.73 4.80
N ASN A 8 -11.24 -30.36 5.16
CA ASN A 8 -11.60 -28.98 5.53
C ASN A 8 -11.11 -27.95 4.49
N PHE A 9 -11.39 -28.23 3.22
CA PHE A 9 -10.85 -27.48 2.09
C PHE A 9 -11.94 -27.12 1.08
N VAL A 10 -11.86 -25.90 0.52
CA VAL A 10 -12.81 -25.42 -0.49
C VAL A 10 -12.03 -24.91 -1.70
N LYS A 11 -12.49 -25.27 -2.91
CA LYS A 11 -12.03 -24.71 -4.19
C LYS A 11 -13.21 -24.13 -4.96
N ALA A 12 -13.01 -23.00 -5.59
CA ALA A 12 -13.98 -22.37 -6.48
C ALA A 12 -13.28 -21.94 -7.79
N TYR A 13 -13.94 -22.21 -8.90
CA TYR A 13 -13.46 -21.95 -10.26
C TYR A 13 -14.47 -21.11 -11.04
N GLY A 14 -13.97 -20.39 -12.05
CA GLY A 14 -14.77 -19.53 -12.91
C GLY A 14 -15.00 -18.17 -12.26
N ALA A 15 -16.10 -17.51 -12.53
CA ALA A 15 -16.42 -16.18 -12.00
C ALA A 15 -16.70 -16.23 -10.49
N VAL A 16 -15.66 -16.46 -9.68
CA VAL A 16 -15.76 -16.56 -8.23
C VAL A 16 -16.10 -15.19 -7.64
N LYS A 17 -17.11 -15.16 -6.77
CA LYS A 17 -17.49 -13.99 -6.00
C LYS A 17 -17.63 -14.39 -4.52
N ILE A 18 -16.88 -13.71 -3.66
CA ILE A 18 -16.93 -13.87 -2.21
C ILE A 18 -17.42 -12.56 -1.61
N ILE A 19 -18.42 -12.64 -0.72
CA ILE A 19 -19.02 -11.49 -0.04
C ILE A 19 -18.95 -11.76 1.45
N GLN A 20 -18.54 -10.76 2.22
CA GLN A 20 -18.56 -10.79 3.67
C GLN A 20 -19.24 -9.52 4.19
N GLY A 21 -20.42 -9.71 4.78
CA GLY A 21 -21.30 -8.59 5.14
C GLY A 21 -21.72 -7.78 3.91
N ASP A 22 -22.08 -6.52 4.14
CA ASP A 22 -22.56 -5.63 3.08
C ASP A 22 -21.46 -4.86 2.36
N THR A 23 -20.23 -4.92 2.86
CA THR A 23 -19.17 -3.97 2.48
C THR A 23 -17.94 -4.60 1.86
N VAL A 24 -17.66 -5.88 2.16
CA VAL A 24 -16.46 -6.57 1.65
C VAL A 24 -16.85 -7.51 0.52
N SER A 25 -16.21 -7.35 -0.62
CA SER A 25 -16.39 -8.23 -1.77
C SER A 25 -15.05 -8.53 -2.45
N MET A 26 -14.89 -9.77 -2.90
CA MET A 26 -13.77 -10.20 -3.73
C MET A 26 -14.28 -10.93 -4.97
N LYS A 27 -13.64 -10.69 -6.11
CA LYS A 27 -13.85 -11.42 -7.37
C LYS A 27 -12.54 -11.98 -7.85
N SER A 28 -12.57 -13.18 -8.47
CA SER A 28 -11.39 -13.84 -9.04
C SER A 28 -11.83 -14.90 -10.04
N ASN A 29 -10.88 -15.48 -10.79
CA ASN A 29 -11.14 -16.66 -11.63
C ASN A 29 -11.02 -17.96 -10.84
N TYR A 30 -10.19 -17.96 -9.79
CA TYR A 30 -9.96 -19.10 -8.91
C TYR A 30 -9.84 -18.62 -7.48
N SER A 31 -10.37 -19.38 -6.53
CA SER A 31 -10.14 -19.18 -5.10
C SER A 31 -10.12 -20.51 -4.37
N GLU A 32 -9.30 -20.60 -3.34
CA GLU A 32 -9.27 -21.73 -2.42
C GLU A 32 -9.14 -21.26 -0.98
N TYR A 33 -9.61 -22.10 -0.07
CA TYR A 33 -9.47 -21.90 1.37
C TYR A 33 -9.20 -23.25 2.04
N ASN A 34 -8.15 -23.28 2.85
CA ASN A 34 -7.82 -24.39 3.70
C ASN A 34 -8.18 -24.05 5.16
N GLY A 35 -9.22 -24.70 5.69
CA GLY A 35 -9.71 -24.44 7.04
C GLY A 35 -8.75 -24.91 8.14
N ASN A 36 -7.91 -25.93 7.88
CA ASN A 36 -6.94 -26.43 8.85
C ASN A 36 -5.79 -25.44 9.06
N THR A 37 -5.27 -24.86 7.97
CA THR A 37 -4.22 -23.84 8.00
C THR A 37 -4.77 -22.42 8.11
N GLN A 38 -6.07 -22.24 7.93
CA GLN A 38 -6.75 -20.94 7.84
C GLN A 38 -6.15 -20.01 6.78
N PHE A 39 -5.70 -20.58 5.68
CA PHE A 39 -5.07 -19.90 4.58
C PHE A 39 -6.01 -19.84 3.37
N ALA A 40 -6.15 -18.65 2.78
CA ALA A 40 -6.89 -18.44 1.56
C ALA A 40 -5.98 -17.96 0.43
N PHE A 41 -6.31 -18.34 -0.79
CA PHE A 41 -5.64 -17.92 -2.01
C PHE A 41 -6.69 -17.58 -3.07
N ALA A 42 -6.42 -16.53 -3.84
CA ALA A 42 -7.23 -16.17 -4.99
C ALA A 42 -6.32 -15.80 -6.16
N SER A 43 -6.70 -16.18 -7.38
CA SER A 43 -5.93 -15.85 -8.58
C SER A 43 -6.81 -15.58 -9.79
N GLY A 44 -6.18 -14.92 -10.78
CA GLY A 44 -6.77 -14.54 -12.04
C GLY A 44 -7.73 -13.35 -11.90
N LYS A 45 -7.23 -12.15 -12.21
CA LYS A 45 -7.98 -10.89 -12.20
C LYS A 45 -8.65 -10.60 -10.86
N VAL A 46 -7.89 -10.78 -9.77
CA VAL A 46 -8.42 -10.54 -8.43
C VAL A 46 -8.79 -9.08 -8.25
N SER A 47 -10.02 -8.83 -7.79
CA SER A 47 -10.53 -7.52 -7.42
C SER A 47 -11.16 -7.60 -6.05
N PHE A 48 -10.53 -6.98 -5.07
CA PHE A 48 -11.02 -6.85 -3.70
C PHE A 48 -11.53 -5.44 -3.46
N LYS A 49 -12.63 -5.32 -2.74
CA LYS A 49 -13.19 -4.03 -2.31
C LYS A 49 -13.68 -4.13 -0.88
N ASP A 50 -13.43 -3.08 -0.11
CA ASP A 50 -14.10 -2.79 1.16
C ASP A 50 -14.75 -1.39 1.09
N GLN A 51 -15.20 -0.85 2.24
CA GLN A 51 -15.87 0.47 2.30
C GLN A 51 -14.99 1.62 1.80
N LYS A 52 -13.67 1.54 1.96
CA LYS A 52 -12.74 2.66 1.76
C LYS A 52 -11.72 2.39 0.65
N THR A 53 -11.44 1.12 0.39
CA THR A 53 -10.30 0.72 -0.42
C THR A 53 -10.69 -0.30 -1.47
N SER A 54 -10.05 -0.25 -2.62
CA SER A 54 -10.09 -1.31 -3.62
C SER A 54 -8.68 -1.76 -3.98
N LEU A 55 -8.50 -3.07 -4.16
CA LEU A 55 -7.26 -3.67 -4.64
C LEU A 55 -7.53 -4.44 -5.93
N LYS A 56 -6.66 -4.27 -6.92
CA LYS A 56 -6.58 -5.11 -8.11
C LYS A 56 -5.19 -5.75 -8.19
N THR A 57 -5.13 -7.05 -8.37
CA THR A 57 -3.90 -7.83 -8.53
C THR A 57 -4.19 -9.11 -9.31
N ASP A 58 -3.16 -9.83 -9.73
CA ASP A 58 -3.39 -11.16 -10.32
C ASP A 58 -3.57 -12.23 -9.26
N THR A 59 -2.81 -12.15 -8.15
CA THR A 59 -2.90 -13.12 -7.05
C THR A 59 -3.02 -12.41 -5.72
N LEU A 60 -3.84 -12.95 -4.82
CA LEU A 60 -4.02 -12.47 -3.45
C LEU A 60 -3.99 -13.64 -2.47
N TYR A 61 -3.19 -13.49 -1.42
CA TYR A 61 -3.05 -14.44 -0.32
C TYR A 61 -3.61 -13.83 0.95
N PHE A 62 -4.24 -14.65 1.79
CA PHE A 62 -4.73 -14.24 3.09
C PHE A 62 -4.46 -15.31 4.15
N ASP A 63 -3.62 -14.96 5.12
CA ASP A 63 -3.30 -15.78 6.31
C ASP A 63 -4.13 -15.25 7.48
N ARG A 64 -5.18 -16.00 7.86
CA ARG A 64 -6.08 -15.61 8.96
C ARG A 64 -5.43 -15.72 10.32
N ILE A 65 -4.50 -16.66 10.50
CA ILE A 65 -3.78 -16.82 11.78
C ILE A 65 -2.90 -15.59 12.03
N LYS A 66 -2.13 -15.19 11.01
CA LYS A 66 -1.27 -13.99 11.08
C LYS A 66 -2.03 -12.67 10.86
N GLN A 67 -3.31 -12.76 10.44
CA GLN A 67 -4.11 -11.61 10.05
C GLN A 67 -3.40 -10.72 9.00
N GLN A 68 -2.91 -11.36 7.94
CA GLN A 68 -2.17 -10.71 6.87
C GLN A 68 -2.77 -11.04 5.51
N ALA A 69 -2.90 -9.99 4.67
CA ALA A 69 -3.18 -10.15 3.25
C ALA A 69 -1.97 -9.66 2.45
N TYR A 70 -1.61 -10.33 1.36
CA TYR A 70 -0.47 -9.91 0.55
C TYR A 70 -0.58 -10.36 -0.90
N TYR A 71 0.11 -9.63 -1.78
CA TYR A 71 0.34 -9.96 -3.18
C TYR A 71 1.82 -9.77 -3.53
N ASN A 72 2.28 -10.47 -4.56
CA ASN A 72 3.66 -10.41 -5.07
C ASN A 72 3.73 -10.39 -6.62
N SER A 73 2.60 -10.23 -7.27
CA SER A 73 2.45 -10.23 -8.74
C SER A 73 2.10 -8.86 -9.32
N GLY A 74 2.39 -7.81 -8.57
CA GLY A 74 1.94 -6.47 -8.88
C GLY A 74 0.52 -6.21 -8.39
N GLY A 75 0.28 -4.99 -7.90
CA GLY A 75 -1.04 -4.59 -7.41
C GLY A 75 -1.28 -3.11 -7.51
N THR A 76 -2.56 -2.76 -7.61
CA THR A 76 -3.04 -1.38 -7.57
C THR A 76 -4.05 -1.25 -6.46
N VAL A 77 -3.72 -0.43 -5.47
CA VAL A 77 -4.60 -0.06 -4.35
C VAL A 77 -5.15 1.34 -4.60
N LYS A 78 -6.46 1.50 -4.46
CA LYS A 78 -7.11 2.83 -4.59
C LYS A 78 -7.98 3.09 -3.39
N ASP A 79 -7.91 4.32 -2.88
CA ASP A 79 -8.88 4.88 -1.94
C ASP A 79 -9.58 6.11 -2.58
N SER A 80 -10.27 6.91 -1.76
CA SER A 80 -11.00 8.08 -2.23
C SER A 80 -10.12 9.18 -2.85
N SER A 81 -8.83 9.22 -2.55
CA SER A 81 -7.92 10.32 -2.89
C SER A 81 -6.64 9.88 -3.58
N SER A 82 -6.26 8.62 -3.46
CA SER A 82 -4.95 8.15 -3.88
C SER A 82 -5.01 6.85 -4.67
N THR A 83 -4.06 6.68 -5.56
CA THR A 83 -3.76 5.42 -6.23
C THR A 83 -2.33 5.03 -5.88
N LEU A 84 -2.16 3.82 -5.36
CA LEU A 84 -0.86 3.22 -5.06
C LEU A 84 -0.63 2.03 -5.97
N THR A 85 0.57 1.92 -6.53
CA THR A 85 1.05 0.74 -7.27
C THR A 85 2.34 0.23 -6.66
N SER A 86 2.54 -1.09 -6.67
CA SER A 86 3.78 -1.75 -6.27
C SER A 86 3.83 -3.17 -6.81
N ILE A 87 5.01 -3.81 -6.86
CA ILE A 87 5.11 -5.23 -7.20
C ILE A 87 4.69 -6.10 -6.02
N VAL A 88 5.12 -5.75 -4.80
CA VAL A 88 4.77 -6.48 -3.59
C VAL A 88 4.00 -5.57 -2.65
N GLY A 89 2.89 -6.06 -2.14
CA GLY A 89 2.11 -5.38 -1.11
C GLY A 89 1.68 -6.34 -0.01
N ARG A 90 1.69 -5.86 1.23
CA ARG A 90 1.26 -6.60 2.41
C ARG A 90 0.48 -5.71 3.35
N TYR A 91 -0.64 -6.18 3.82
CA TYR A 91 -1.46 -5.55 4.84
C TYR A 91 -1.42 -6.39 6.13
N PHE A 92 -1.14 -5.74 7.25
CA PHE A 92 -1.17 -6.30 8.61
C PHE A 92 -2.40 -5.76 9.32
N ALA A 93 -3.45 -6.57 9.42
CA ALA A 93 -4.73 -6.11 9.95
C ALA A 93 -4.64 -5.68 11.42
N LYS A 94 -3.86 -6.39 12.23
CA LYS A 94 -3.69 -6.09 13.67
C LYS A 94 -3.06 -4.71 13.93
N SER A 95 -2.07 -4.31 13.14
CA SER A 95 -1.38 -3.02 13.28
C SER A 95 -1.87 -1.97 12.30
N LYS A 96 -2.83 -2.31 11.43
CA LYS A 96 -3.33 -1.46 10.34
C LYS A 96 -2.21 -0.83 9.51
N LYS A 97 -1.14 -1.61 9.35
CA LYS A 97 0.04 -1.23 8.59
C LYS A 97 -0.04 -1.83 7.18
N TYR A 98 0.25 -1.02 6.20
CA TYR A 98 0.54 -1.45 4.84
C TYR A 98 2.04 -1.39 4.61
N GLN A 99 2.59 -2.39 3.93
CA GLN A 99 3.97 -2.43 3.50
C GLN A 99 4.01 -2.68 2.01
N PHE A 100 4.70 -1.83 1.28
CA PHE A 100 4.86 -1.93 -0.16
C PHE A 100 6.32 -1.93 -0.52
N SER A 101 6.70 -2.71 -1.53
CA SER A 101 8.08 -2.75 -2.03
C SER A 101 8.13 -3.03 -3.52
N SER A 102 9.24 -2.64 -4.11
CA SER A 102 9.56 -2.75 -5.52
C SER A 102 8.63 -1.90 -6.40
N ASN A 103 9.19 -0.81 -6.91
CA ASN A 103 8.49 0.16 -7.75
C ASN A 103 7.23 0.74 -7.09
N VAL A 104 7.38 1.20 -5.84
CA VAL A 104 6.25 1.83 -5.13
C VAL A 104 6.01 3.22 -5.69
N GLU A 105 4.79 3.45 -6.16
CA GLU A 105 4.32 4.76 -6.59
C GLU A 105 2.98 5.08 -5.92
N ILE A 106 2.86 6.25 -5.29
CA ILE A 106 1.60 6.79 -4.78
C ILE A 106 1.29 8.07 -5.52
N LYS A 107 0.12 8.15 -6.12
CA LYS A 107 -0.40 9.35 -6.78
C LYS A 107 -1.62 9.87 -6.08
N ASN A 108 -1.60 11.13 -5.73
CA ASN A 108 -2.80 11.89 -5.34
C ASN A 108 -2.78 13.30 -5.99
N PRO A 109 -3.86 14.10 -5.87
CA PRO A 109 -3.92 15.42 -6.51
C PRO A 109 -2.84 16.41 -6.06
N LYS A 110 -2.23 16.20 -4.90
CA LYS A 110 -1.24 17.13 -4.32
C LYS A 110 0.21 16.74 -4.62
N TYR A 111 0.50 15.43 -4.71
CA TYR A 111 1.87 14.92 -4.86
C TYR A 111 1.91 13.52 -5.47
N THR A 112 3.09 13.16 -5.97
CA THR A 112 3.46 11.77 -6.30
C THR A 112 4.63 11.36 -5.42
N ILE A 113 4.54 10.20 -4.77
CA ILE A 113 5.65 9.59 -4.02
C ILE A 113 6.14 8.39 -4.81
N ASN A 114 7.46 8.31 -5.04
CA ASN A 114 8.13 7.10 -5.51
C ASN A 114 9.10 6.64 -4.43
N SER A 115 9.17 5.33 -4.19
CA SER A 115 10.06 4.74 -3.18
C SER A 115 10.43 3.31 -3.53
N GLU A 116 11.57 2.84 -3.06
CA GLU A 116 11.92 1.42 -3.17
C GLU A 116 11.06 0.57 -2.23
N ARG A 117 10.81 1.09 -1.03
CA ARG A 117 9.92 0.49 -0.04
C ARG A 117 9.24 1.56 0.80
N LEU A 118 7.99 1.31 1.16
CA LEU A 118 7.16 2.20 1.95
C LEU A 118 6.33 1.41 2.96
N ASP A 119 6.36 1.85 4.23
CA ASP A 119 5.46 1.35 5.28
C ASP A 119 4.46 2.48 5.62
N PHE A 120 3.16 2.24 5.43
CA PHE A 120 2.10 3.21 5.69
C PHE A 120 1.23 2.77 6.86
N PHE A 121 1.05 3.64 7.83
CA PHE A 121 0.17 3.44 8.97
C PHE A 121 -1.13 4.23 8.79
N SER A 122 -2.21 3.53 8.46
CA SER A 122 -3.48 4.18 8.12
C SER A 122 -4.14 4.92 9.28
N GLU A 123 -3.88 4.53 10.51
CA GLU A 123 -4.41 5.22 11.70
C GLU A 123 -3.78 6.59 11.92
N THR A 124 -2.48 6.73 11.68
CA THR A 124 -1.73 7.98 11.90
C THR A 124 -1.55 8.81 10.64
N GLY A 125 -1.71 8.20 9.47
CA GLY A 125 -1.40 8.81 8.19
C GLY A 125 0.10 8.97 7.93
N ILE A 126 0.95 8.21 8.63
CA ILE A 126 2.40 8.31 8.47
C ILE A 126 2.88 7.27 7.46
N ALA A 127 3.61 7.74 6.45
CA ALA A 127 4.36 6.94 5.50
C ALA A 127 5.85 6.99 5.83
N TYR A 128 6.46 5.86 6.12
CA TYR A 128 7.91 5.71 6.25
C TYR A 128 8.49 5.29 4.91
N LEU A 129 9.52 6.00 4.48
CA LEU A 129 10.22 5.79 3.22
C LEU A 129 11.55 5.09 3.48
N TYR A 130 11.88 4.10 2.65
CA TYR A 130 13.12 3.33 2.74
C TYR A 130 13.72 3.15 1.34
N GLY A 131 15.03 3.37 1.24
CA GLY A 131 15.75 3.41 -0.03
C GLY A 131 15.48 4.71 -0.78
N LYS A 132 15.97 4.80 -2.01
CA LYS A 132 15.81 5.99 -2.85
C LYS A 132 14.33 6.35 -3.00
N SER A 133 14.01 7.55 -2.57
CA SER A 133 12.63 8.03 -2.53
C SER A 133 12.54 9.46 -3.03
N THR A 134 11.44 9.77 -3.70
CA THR A 134 11.11 11.12 -4.15
C THR A 134 9.68 11.48 -3.78
N ILE A 135 9.43 12.73 -3.41
CA ILE A 135 8.09 13.29 -3.24
C ILE A 135 7.99 14.49 -4.19
N LEU A 136 7.21 14.33 -5.25
CA LEU A 136 7.00 15.33 -6.29
C LEU A 136 5.72 16.11 -5.98
N GLY A 137 5.84 17.36 -5.61
CA GLY A 137 4.72 18.30 -5.47
C GLY A 137 4.62 19.23 -6.67
N LYS A 138 3.69 20.17 -6.63
CA LYS A 138 3.53 21.16 -7.71
C LYS A 138 4.71 22.12 -7.81
N THR A 139 5.27 22.55 -6.69
CA THR A 139 6.34 23.56 -6.59
C THR A 139 7.56 23.05 -5.84
N SER A 140 7.54 21.80 -5.37
CA SER A 140 8.61 21.22 -4.56
C SER A 140 8.89 19.78 -4.93
N THR A 141 10.16 19.42 -4.91
CA THR A 141 10.60 18.03 -5.02
C THR A 141 11.49 17.70 -3.83
N VAL A 142 11.22 16.58 -3.18
CA VAL A 142 12.04 16.07 -2.09
C VAL A 142 12.71 14.78 -2.55
N TYR A 143 13.99 14.65 -2.28
CA TYR A 143 14.78 13.44 -2.46
C TYR A 143 15.33 13.00 -1.11
N CYS A 144 15.28 11.70 -0.80
CA CYS A 144 15.91 11.14 0.39
C CYS A 144 16.16 9.63 0.21
N GLU A 145 16.99 9.05 1.06
CA GLU A 145 17.15 7.60 1.16
C GLU A 145 16.38 7.02 2.35
N ARG A 146 15.95 7.86 3.28
CA ARG A 146 15.13 7.47 4.43
C ARG A 146 14.36 8.66 4.96
N GLY A 147 13.18 8.43 5.52
CA GLY A 147 12.40 9.47 6.14
C GLY A 147 10.99 9.05 6.43
N TYR A 148 10.20 10.01 6.88
CA TYR A 148 8.75 9.83 6.95
C TYR A 148 8.01 11.06 6.43
N TYR A 149 6.80 10.84 5.97
CA TYR A 149 5.87 11.89 5.59
C TYR A 149 4.51 11.64 6.24
N ASN A 150 4.00 12.65 6.94
CA ASN A 150 2.66 12.62 7.50
C ASN A 150 1.69 13.20 6.48
N THR A 151 0.88 12.35 5.86
CA THR A 151 -0.04 12.71 4.78
C THR A 151 -1.23 13.57 5.24
N ARG A 152 -1.53 13.58 6.54
CA ARG A 152 -2.62 14.39 7.13
C ARG A 152 -2.16 15.79 7.50
N LYS A 153 -0.92 15.90 7.99
CA LYS A 153 -0.34 17.16 8.46
C LYS A 153 0.47 17.87 7.39
N ASP A 154 0.76 17.20 6.26
CA ASP A 154 1.64 17.66 5.18
C ASP A 154 3.03 18.08 5.71
N ILE A 155 3.59 17.28 6.64
CA ILE A 155 4.93 17.45 7.19
C ILE A 155 5.78 16.22 6.96
N GLY A 156 7.07 16.41 6.76
CA GLY A 156 8.03 15.33 6.58
C GLY A 156 9.32 15.58 7.33
N TYR A 157 10.05 14.50 7.58
CA TYR A 157 11.40 14.50 8.08
C TYR A 157 12.21 13.50 7.25
N PHE A 158 13.21 14.01 6.57
CA PHE A 158 13.99 13.27 5.59
C PHE A 158 15.44 13.22 6.03
N VAL A 159 16.02 12.05 5.96
CA VAL A 159 17.39 11.83 6.39
C VAL A 159 18.15 11.05 5.32
N LYS A 160 19.45 11.21 5.35
CA LYS A 160 20.41 10.53 4.48
C LYS A 160 20.29 10.97 3.03
N ASN A 161 21.27 11.74 2.59
CA ASN A 161 21.34 12.32 1.25
C ASN A 161 20.06 13.10 0.88
N SER A 162 19.56 13.92 1.83
CA SER A 162 18.33 14.62 1.62
C SER A 162 18.53 15.90 0.82
N ARG A 163 17.59 16.15 -0.10
CA ARG A 163 17.56 17.35 -0.93
C ARG A 163 16.09 17.80 -1.06
N VAL A 164 15.86 19.09 -0.90
CA VAL A 164 14.59 19.73 -1.18
C VAL A 164 14.80 20.81 -2.23
N ASP A 165 14.13 20.65 -3.37
CA ASP A 165 14.02 21.67 -4.40
C ASP A 165 12.67 22.35 -4.21
N TYR A 166 12.68 23.65 -3.95
CA TYR A 166 11.47 24.46 -3.79
C TYR A 166 11.59 25.73 -4.60
N GLU A 167 10.76 25.89 -5.63
CA GLU A 167 10.85 26.97 -6.58
C GLU A 167 12.29 27.10 -7.15
N ASN A 168 12.95 28.22 -6.90
CA ASN A 168 14.34 28.48 -7.35
C ASN A 168 15.39 28.23 -6.26
N ARG A 169 15.03 27.53 -5.18
CA ARG A 169 15.91 27.25 -4.04
C ARG A 169 16.16 25.76 -3.92
N ILE A 170 17.41 25.40 -3.61
CA ILE A 170 17.82 24.03 -3.37
C ILE A 170 18.43 23.98 -1.97
N MET A 171 17.97 23.04 -1.15
CA MET A 171 18.51 22.75 0.15
C MET A 171 19.04 21.32 0.18
N TYR A 172 20.25 21.14 0.70
CA TYR A 172 20.86 19.84 0.97
C TYR A 172 21.07 19.69 2.47
N GLY A 173 20.95 18.46 2.97
CA GLY A 173 21.23 18.17 4.37
C GLY A 173 21.17 16.69 4.67
N ASP A 174 21.86 16.27 5.73
CA ASP A 174 21.73 14.90 6.25
C ASP A 174 20.38 14.67 6.94
N SER A 175 19.75 15.76 7.42
CA SER A 175 18.39 15.74 7.90
C SER A 175 17.67 17.03 7.53
N ILE A 176 16.48 16.91 6.98
CA ILE A 176 15.65 18.05 6.57
C ILE A 176 14.24 17.84 7.14
N TYR A 177 13.77 18.81 7.93
CA TYR A 177 12.38 18.97 8.29
C TYR A 177 11.66 19.76 7.21
N PHE A 178 10.53 19.30 6.74
CA PHE A 178 9.74 19.96 5.71
C PHE A 178 8.28 20.11 6.15
N ASN A 179 7.75 21.33 6.05
CA ASN A 179 6.36 21.64 6.34
C ASN A 179 5.72 22.33 5.13
N ARG A 180 4.94 21.57 4.38
CA ARG A 180 4.34 22.06 3.15
C ARG A 180 3.33 23.19 3.40
N ASN A 181 2.53 23.10 4.47
CA ASN A 181 1.50 24.08 4.76
C ASN A 181 2.09 25.46 5.10
N LYS A 182 3.32 25.46 5.61
CA LYS A 182 4.07 26.69 5.95
C LYS A 182 5.07 27.10 4.88
N ASN A 183 5.22 26.31 3.81
CA ASN A 183 6.30 26.47 2.81
C ASN A 183 7.67 26.62 3.46
N PHE A 184 7.95 25.78 4.47
CA PHE A 184 9.12 25.88 5.32
C PHE A 184 9.94 24.60 5.26
N ALA A 185 11.25 24.76 5.15
CA ALA A 185 12.23 23.67 5.32
C ALA A 185 13.41 24.15 6.17
N SER A 186 13.94 23.28 7.04
CA SER A 186 15.10 23.53 7.90
C SER A 186 15.95 22.27 8.03
#